data_017b412490b211e81f06a48d86fdeff0
#
_entry.id   017b412490b211e81f06a48d86fdeff0
#
_cell.length_a   1.000
_cell.length_b   1.000
_cell.length_c   1.000
_cell.angle_alpha   90.00
_cell.angle_beta   90.00
_cell.angle_gamma   90.00
#
_symmetry.space_group_name_H-M   'P 1'
#
loop_
_entity.id
_entity.type
_entity.pdbx_description
1 polymer ?
#
loop_
_entity_poly.entity_id
_entity_poly.type
_entity_poly.pdbx_seq_one_letter_code
_entity_poly.pdbx_strand_id
1 'polypeptide(L)'
;MAWHGKLLRVNLTEGTCTPEPLNMDWVKLYLGQRGLGTKYLYEEIDPKVDPLSPDNKLIFVTGPLTGTCASTGGRYSVVTKGPLTGTVACSNSGGQFGGELKQAGWDMVIIEGKAAKPVYLMLVDDQAELLDAEGFIWGETVWDTEDAIKKRHQDPLIRIASIGAAGEGLSRYACIMNDRDRAAGRSGVGAVMGSKLLKAVAVRGTTGVAVNDPKRFLDVTREKRKILDPSPARARYSGLGTMAMMDVTQAHGSLPTLNCREVQFEHIADVNVKKQHTVRKSDGEMPYQGNKACFACSIGCGRMAKIDPDHFSIKGKARYSGVTGGLEYESAYAVGPMCGVQDVEAATYASALCNEHGMDPISFGATVAAAMELFMEGAITTDHTEGRDFSFGNAEALCWAAEVTGTAQGFGKDLGLGALRLCEKYGHPEFAMVVKGQEFPGYDPRAMQGMALGYATSNRGACHLKAAPFQDDFQRVTPDGKAKIVKDSQDYIAAIDSSGLCTFTKAAWKVDDYADQIDAACDGDWTVERLLELGERIYNLERLFNNAAGFTAKDDTLPKRVLTEPAKGGAGKGHVAELDKMLPEYYELRGWTPDGEPTTQTLSRLGLA
;
A
#
# COMPACT_ATOMS: atom_id res chain seq x y z
N MET A 1 11.17 23.23 13.01
CA MET A 1 11.71 23.01 11.66
C MET A 1 11.43 21.58 11.22
N ALA A 2 12.20 20.93 10.39
CA ALA A 2 11.91 19.67 9.69
C ALA A 2 10.81 19.75 8.60
N TRP A 3 10.26 20.92 8.40
CA TRP A 3 9.46 21.29 7.23
C TRP A 3 10.09 22.49 6.52
N HIS A 4 9.96 22.50 5.19
CA HIS A 4 10.36 23.67 4.38
C HIS A 4 9.32 24.79 4.47
N GLY A 5 8.11 24.47 4.95
CA GLY A 5 7.00 25.39 5.10
C GLY A 5 6.32 25.76 3.78
N LYS A 6 6.48 24.91 2.74
CA LYS A 6 5.90 25.17 1.42
C LYS A 6 5.35 23.91 0.76
N LEU A 7 4.28 24.10 -0.01
CA LEU A 7 3.71 23.11 -0.89
C LEU A 7 3.73 23.63 -2.34
N LEU A 8 3.62 22.69 -3.28
CA LEU A 8 3.43 23.01 -4.70
C LEU A 8 2.00 22.67 -5.11
N ARG A 9 1.28 23.65 -5.62
CA ARG A 9 -0.01 23.42 -6.28
C ARG A 9 0.20 23.30 -7.79
N VAL A 10 -0.23 22.17 -8.34
CA VAL A 10 -0.15 21.88 -9.78
C VAL A 10 -1.55 21.79 -10.34
N ASN A 11 -1.98 22.81 -11.07
CA ASN A 11 -3.25 22.82 -11.78
C ASN A 11 -3.04 22.34 -13.23
N LEU A 12 -3.43 21.10 -13.48
CA LEU A 12 -3.22 20.46 -14.79
C LEU A 12 -4.13 21.03 -15.88
N THR A 13 -5.28 21.60 -15.51
CA THR A 13 -6.21 22.21 -16.46
C THR A 13 -5.65 23.53 -16.99
N GLU A 14 -5.04 24.31 -16.11
CA GLU A 14 -4.45 25.61 -16.45
C GLU A 14 -2.98 25.50 -16.88
N GLY A 15 -2.34 24.35 -16.63
CA GLY A 15 -0.92 24.12 -16.91
C GLY A 15 0.01 24.92 -15.98
N THR A 16 -0.41 25.19 -14.74
CA THR A 16 0.34 26.04 -13.80
C THR A 16 0.94 25.25 -12.65
N CYS A 17 2.09 25.71 -12.17
CA CYS A 17 2.80 25.20 -10.98
C CYS A 17 3.05 26.36 -10.02
N THR A 18 2.32 26.44 -8.91
CA THR A 18 2.35 27.60 -7.99
C THR A 18 2.82 27.16 -6.61
N PRO A 19 3.96 27.69 -6.11
CA PRO A 19 4.36 27.52 -4.73
C PRO A 19 3.40 28.24 -3.77
N GLU A 20 3.00 27.54 -2.70
CA GLU A 20 2.13 28.10 -1.65
C GLU A 20 2.76 27.83 -0.27
N PRO A 21 2.47 28.68 0.74
CA PRO A 21 2.87 28.41 2.11
C PRO A 21 2.12 27.19 2.65
N LEU A 22 2.84 26.29 3.33
CA LEU A 22 2.25 25.19 4.06
C LEU A 22 1.50 25.73 5.29
N ASN A 23 0.32 25.21 5.58
CA ASN A 23 -0.43 25.59 6.77
C ASN A 23 0.23 24.99 8.03
N MET A 24 1.04 25.79 8.72
CA MET A 24 1.84 25.37 9.87
C MET A 24 0.97 25.08 11.11
N ASP A 25 -0.24 25.61 11.22
CA ASP A 25 -1.16 25.25 12.31
C ASP A 25 -1.73 23.85 12.08
N TRP A 26 -2.02 23.47 10.84
CA TRP A 26 -2.36 22.09 10.53
C TRP A 26 -1.19 21.14 10.73
N VAL A 27 0.04 21.55 10.45
CA VAL A 27 1.25 20.74 10.74
C VAL A 27 1.34 20.38 12.21
N LYS A 28 1.04 21.32 13.14
CA LYS A 28 1.05 21.07 14.59
C LYS A 28 0.03 20.00 15.02
N LEU A 29 -1.08 19.87 14.28
CA LEU A 29 -2.20 18.98 14.60
C LEU A 29 -2.13 17.63 13.86
N TYR A 30 -1.51 17.60 12.67
CA TYR A 30 -1.54 16.44 11.75
C TYR A 30 -0.14 15.96 11.35
N LEU A 31 0.91 16.62 11.76
CA LEU A 31 2.32 16.31 11.56
C LEU A 31 2.76 16.34 10.08
N GLY A 32 2.42 15.33 9.29
CA GLY A 32 2.83 15.17 7.89
C GLY A 32 2.10 14.02 7.21
N GLN A 33 2.56 13.60 6.06
CA GLN A 33 2.10 12.43 5.30
C GLN A 33 0.59 12.16 5.44
N ARG A 34 0.21 11.00 6.05
CA ARG A 34 -1.17 10.54 6.20
C ARG A 34 -2.06 11.61 6.83
N GLY A 35 -1.62 12.19 7.96
CA GLY A 35 -2.43 13.16 8.68
C GLY A 35 -2.63 14.45 7.91
N LEU A 36 -1.54 15.09 7.53
CA LEU A 36 -1.59 16.39 6.85
C LEU A 36 -2.21 16.28 5.46
N GLY A 37 -1.86 15.24 4.68
CA GLY A 37 -2.46 15.00 3.36
C GLY A 37 -3.97 14.77 3.45
N THR A 38 -4.44 14.02 4.45
CA THR A 38 -5.89 13.81 4.69
C THR A 38 -6.58 15.11 5.08
N LYS A 39 -5.94 15.98 5.89
CA LYS A 39 -6.52 17.28 6.26
C LYS A 39 -6.69 18.18 5.04
N TYR A 40 -5.68 18.29 4.17
CA TYR A 40 -5.83 19.05 2.91
C TYR A 40 -6.91 18.45 2.00
N LEU A 41 -6.96 17.13 1.86
CA LEU A 41 -7.99 16.48 1.05
C LEU A 41 -9.40 16.77 1.59
N TYR A 42 -9.58 16.66 2.91
CA TYR A 42 -10.88 16.88 3.58
C TYR A 42 -11.40 18.32 3.38
N GLU A 43 -10.51 19.30 3.43
CA GLU A 43 -10.87 20.71 3.28
C GLU A 43 -11.11 21.13 1.81
N GLU A 44 -10.50 20.41 0.86
CA GLU A 44 -10.40 20.91 -0.51
C GLU A 44 -11.25 20.14 -1.52
N ILE A 45 -11.90 19.03 -1.16
CA ILE A 45 -12.81 18.31 -2.07
C ILE A 45 -14.15 18.02 -1.40
N ASP A 46 -15.21 17.92 -2.18
CA ASP A 46 -16.44 17.26 -1.74
C ASP A 46 -16.17 15.75 -1.64
N PRO A 47 -16.34 15.11 -0.47
CA PRO A 47 -16.17 13.67 -0.34
C PRO A 47 -17.04 12.81 -1.27
N LYS A 48 -18.07 13.39 -1.90
CA LYS A 48 -18.95 12.72 -2.88
C LYS A 48 -18.48 12.78 -4.31
N VAL A 49 -17.39 13.51 -4.64
CA VAL A 49 -16.88 13.57 -6.02
C VAL A 49 -16.60 12.17 -6.58
N ASP A 50 -16.70 12.01 -7.90
CA ASP A 50 -16.20 10.80 -8.56
C ASP A 50 -14.67 10.74 -8.40
N PRO A 51 -14.10 9.65 -7.88
CA PRO A 51 -12.67 9.50 -7.68
C PRO A 51 -11.81 9.73 -8.94
N LEU A 52 -12.35 9.48 -10.12
CA LEU A 52 -11.65 9.66 -11.40
C LEU A 52 -11.96 10.98 -12.10
N SER A 53 -12.79 11.84 -11.49
CA SER A 53 -13.09 13.17 -12.04
C SER A 53 -11.91 14.15 -11.83
N PRO A 54 -11.86 15.24 -12.62
CA PRO A 54 -10.91 16.32 -12.41
C PRO A 54 -11.01 16.98 -11.02
N ASP A 55 -12.19 16.93 -10.38
CA ASP A 55 -12.46 17.57 -9.09
C ASP A 55 -11.80 16.85 -7.91
N ASN A 56 -11.46 15.55 -8.07
CA ASN A 56 -10.65 14.85 -7.09
C ASN A 56 -9.21 15.38 -7.12
N LYS A 57 -8.53 15.37 -5.97
CA LYS A 57 -7.13 15.76 -5.85
C LYS A 57 -6.23 14.56 -5.61
N LEU A 58 -4.99 14.67 -6.08
CA LEU A 58 -3.93 13.69 -5.85
C LEU A 58 -2.78 14.39 -5.11
N ILE A 59 -2.51 13.98 -3.87
CA ILE A 59 -1.60 14.69 -2.97
C ILE A 59 -0.40 13.81 -2.66
N PHE A 60 0.80 14.21 -3.09
CA PHE A 60 2.07 13.64 -2.64
C PHE A 60 2.54 14.41 -1.41
N VAL A 61 2.81 13.72 -0.31
CA VAL A 61 3.14 14.40 0.95
C VAL A 61 4.23 13.67 1.72
N THR A 62 5.19 14.44 2.22
CA THR A 62 6.31 13.97 3.05
C THR A 62 6.02 14.18 4.53
N GLY A 63 6.78 13.51 5.40
CA GLY A 63 6.76 13.75 6.85
C GLY A 63 7.95 14.58 7.30
N PRO A 64 7.99 14.98 8.58
CA PRO A 64 9.10 15.76 9.11
C PRO A 64 10.44 14.99 9.09
N LEU A 65 10.42 13.67 9.25
CA LEU A 65 11.64 12.87 9.24
C LEU A 65 12.00 12.32 7.84
N THR A 66 11.18 12.60 6.82
CA THR A 66 11.49 12.24 5.43
C THR A 66 12.71 13.03 4.95
N GLY A 67 13.64 12.35 4.27
CA GLY A 67 14.86 12.96 3.74
C GLY A 67 15.94 13.26 4.78
N THR A 68 15.73 12.87 6.06
CA THR A 68 16.71 13.05 7.14
C THR A 68 17.56 11.79 7.35
N CYS A 69 18.50 11.84 8.32
CA CYS A 69 19.31 10.69 8.71
C CYS A 69 18.60 9.70 9.66
N ALA A 70 17.34 9.93 10.03
CA ALA A 70 16.54 8.97 10.81
C ALA A 70 16.42 7.64 10.06
N SER A 71 16.62 6.51 10.76
CA SER A 71 16.50 5.19 10.13
C SER A 71 15.13 5.01 9.49
N THR A 72 15.11 4.61 8.21
CA THR A 72 13.90 4.44 7.39
C THR A 72 13.17 5.74 7.00
N GLY A 73 13.85 6.89 7.05
CA GLY A 73 13.34 8.23 6.74
C GLY A 73 13.09 8.50 5.24
N GLY A 74 12.73 7.50 4.46
CA GLY A 74 12.46 7.65 3.00
C GLY A 74 10.97 7.60 2.63
N ARG A 75 10.06 7.56 3.62
CA ARG A 75 8.64 7.39 3.34
C ARG A 75 7.96 8.66 2.87
N TYR A 76 7.02 8.49 1.92
CA TYR A 76 6.02 9.49 1.53
C TYR A 76 4.66 8.83 1.39
N SER A 77 3.60 9.62 1.40
CA SER A 77 2.24 9.13 1.16
C SER A 77 1.62 9.80 -0.05
N VAL A 78 0.76 9.06 -0.74
CA VAL A 78 -0.16 9.59 -1.75
C VAL A 78 -1.57 9.54 -1.16
N VAL A 79 -2.22 10.70 -1.07
CA VAL A 79 -3.55 10.86 -0.48
C VAL A 79 -4.53 11.37 -1.54
N THR A 80 -5.71 10.73 -1.61
CA THR A 80 -6.76 11.03 -2.58
C THR A 80 -8.07 10.36 -2.16
N LYS A 81 -9.16 10.59 -2.86
CA LYS A 81 -10.32 9.67 -2.84
C LYS A 81 -10.02 8.48 -3.75
N GLY A 82 -10.06 7.26 -3.20
CA GLY A 82 -9.66 6.04 -3.92
C GLY A 82 -10.73 5.50 -4.86
N PRO A 83 -10.41 5.17 -6.12
CA PRO A 83 -11.40 4.66 -7.07
C PRO A 83 -11.79 3.20 -6.84
N LEU A 84 -10.99 2.42 -6.14
CA LEU A 84 -11.32 1.05 -5.77
C LEU A 84 -12.41 1.01 -4.70
N THR A 85 -12.28 1.88 -3.70
CA THR A 85 -13.09 1.84 -2.47
C THR A 85 -14.15 2.94 -2.37
N GLY A 86 -13.95 4.10 -3.01
CA GLY A 86 -14.79 5.29 -2.80
C GLY A 86 -14.49 6.04 -1.49
N THR A 87 -13.56 5.53 -0.67
CA THR A 87 -13.15 6.10 0.63
C THR A 87 -11.91 6.98 0.48
N VAL A 88 -11.50 7.62 1.61
CA VAL A 88 -10.17 8.22 1.68
C VAL A 88 -9.10 7.16 1.47
N ALA A 89 -8.18 7.41 0.56
CA ALA A 89 -7.02 6.58 0.28
C ALA A 89 -5.76 7.28 0.77
N CYS A 90 -5.02 6.63 1.66
CA CYS A 90 -3.67 7.03 2.00
C CYS A 90 -2.73 5.86 1.72
N SER A 91 -1.98 5.95 0.63
CA SER A 91 -1.06 4.93 0.15
C SER A 91 0.38 5.36 0.39
N ASN A 92 1.10 4.60 1.24
CA ASN A 92 2.45 4.95 1.68
C ASN A 92 3.48 4.13 0.91
N SER A 93 4.52 4.79 0.38
CA SER A 93 5.62 4.14 -0.32
C SER A 93 6.97 4.38 0.35
N GLY A 94 7.89 3.44 0.14
CA GLY A 94 9.31 3.55 0.48
C GLY A 94 10.15 3.94 -0.74
N GLY A 95 11.39 3.45 -0.78
CA GLY A 95 12.33 3.75 -1.86
C GLY A 95 13.13 5.03 -1.61
N GLN A 96 13.51 5.71 -2.68
CA GLN A 96 14.33 6.91 -2.66
C GLN A 96 13.53 8.19 -2.95
N PHE A 97 12.40 8.06 -3.67
CA PHE A 97 11.61 9.19 -4.17
C PHE A 97 11.15 10.16 -3.06
N GLY A 98 10.66 9.64 -1.93
CA GLY A 98 10.19 10.50 -0.83
C GLY A 98 11.30 11.38 -0.24
N GLY A 99 12.51 10.79 -0.07
CA GLY A 99 13.69 11.54 0.37
C GLY A 99 14.08 12.62 -0.62
N GLU A 100 14.11 12.31 -1.91
CA GLU A 100 14.45 13.26 -2.98
C GLU A 100 13.42 14.39 -3.08
N LEU A 101 12.11 14.09 -2.97
CA LEU A 101 11.04 15.11 -2.96
C LEU A 101 11.23 16.10 -1.81
N LYS A 102 11.55 15.59 -0.61
CA LYS A 102 11.84 16.44 0.54
C LYS A 102 13.10 17.25 0.33
N GLN A 103 14.16 16.67 -0.23
CA GLN A 103 15.42 17.33 -0.53
C GLN A 103 15.32 18.33 -1.69
N ALA A 104 14.29 18.26 -2.50
CA ALA A 104 13.94 19.31 -3.47
C ALA A 104 13.24 20.53 -2.82
N GLY A 105 13.01 20.47 -1.50
CA GLY A 105 12.42 21.56 -0.73
C GLY A 105 10.90 21.58 -0.70
N TRP A 106 10.24 20.47 -1.02
CA TRP A 106 8.79 20.37 -1.00
C TRP A 106 8.30 19.47 0.13
N ASP A 107 7.38 20.00 0.94
CA ASP A 107 6.67 19.21 1.95
C ASP A 107 5.50 18.44 1.35
N MET A 108 4.88 19.02 0.32
CA MET A 108 3.68 18.51 -0.33
C MET A 108 3.59 18.97 -1.78
N VAL A 109 3.00 18.12 -2.64
CA VAL A 109 2.58 18.47 -4.00
C VAL A 109 1.11 18.11 -4.15
N ILE A 110 0.26 19.09 -4.41
CA ILE A 110 -1.19 18.93 -4.64
C ILE A 110 -1.45 19.04 -6.13
N ILE A 111 -2.00 17.99 -6.72
CA ILE A 111 -2.32 17.91 -8.14
C ILE A 111 -3.83 17.95 -8.31
N GLU A 112 -4.32 18.90 -9.05
CA GLU A 112 -5.74 19.15 -9.32
C GLU A 112 -6.03 19.32 -10.82
N GLY A 113 -7.31 19.25 -11.18
CA GLY A 113 -7.74 19.34 -12.58
C GLY A 113 -7.35 18.10 -13.40
N LYS A 114 -7.30 18.29 -14.72
CA LYS A 114 -6.91 17.30 -15.72
C LYS A 114 -6.21 17.98 -16.87
N ALA A 115 -5.08 17.44 -17.31
CA ALA A 115 -4.35 17.95 -18.47
C ALA A 115 -5.13 17.72 -19.78
N ALA A 116 -4.92 18.60 -20.76
CA ALA A 116 -5.52 18.45 -22.09
C ALA A 116 -4.89 17.29 -22.89
N LYS A 117 -3.63 16.98 -22.60
CA LYS A 117 -2.86 15.86 -23.18
C LYS A 117 -1.95 15.26 -22.11
N PRO A 118 -1.38 14.06 -22.32
CA PRO A 118 -0.48 13.45 -21.36
C PRO A 118 0.73 14.32 -21.05
N VAL A 119 1.00 14.49 -19.74
CA VAL A 119 2.12 15.28 -19.22
C VAL A 119 2.88 14.53 -18.13
N TYR A 120 4.08 14.99 -17.79
CA TYR A 120 4.76 14.66 -16.55
C TYR A 120 5.26 15.92 -15.86
N LEU A 121 5.31 15.88 -14.54
CA LEU A 121 5.84 16.96 -13.71
C LEU A 121 7.33 16.74 -13.47
N MET A 122 8.17 17.74 -13.80
CA MET A 122 9.58 17.76 -13.46
C MET A 122 9.85 18.78 -12.37
N LEU A 123 10.48 18.33 -11.29
CA LEU A 123 10.90 19.16 -10.15
C LEU A 123 12.43 19.13 -10.04
N VAL A 124 13.06 20.29 -10.10
CA VAL A 124 14.49 20.45 -9.80
C VAL A 124 14.62 21.52 -8.73
N ASP A 125 14.87 21.08 -7.50
CA ASP A 125 14.79 21.93 -6.32
C ASP A 125 13.47 22.74 -6.28
N ASP A 126 13.51 24.06 -6.29
CA ASP A 126 12.34 24.93 -6.26
C ASP A 126 11.71 25.21 -7.64
N GLN A 127 12.27 24.67 -8.71
CA GLN A 127 11.75 24.80 -10.07
C GLN A 127 10.78 23.65 -10.37
N ALA A 128 9.63 23.99 -10.96
CA ALA A 128 8.59 23.04 -11.33
C ALA A 128 8.09 23.30 -12.75
N GLU A 129 8.04 22.27 -13.58
CA GLU A 129 7.62 22.37 -14.97
C GLU A 129 6.74 21.16 -15.37
N LEU A 130 5.64 21.43 -16.08
CA LEU A 130 4.84 20.41 -16.75
C LEU A 130 5.38 20.18 -18.16
N LEU A 131 5.83 18.97 -18.43
CA LEU A 131 6.44 18.58 -19.69
C LEU A 131 5.56 17.58 -20.44
N ASP A 132 5.66 17.62 -21.77
CA ASP A 132 4.91 16.72 -22.66
C ASP A 132 5.35 15.25 -22.48
N ALA A 133 4.38 14.37 -22.21
CA ALA A 133 4.57 12.93 -22.13
C ALA A 133 4.06 12.19 -23.37
N GLU A 134 3.23 12.85 -24.22
CA GLU A 134 2.67 12.26 -25.42
C GLU A 134 3.77 11.95 -26.45
N GLY A 135 3.74 10.73 -27.00
CA GLY A 135 4.78 10.29 -27.95
C GLY A 135 6.18 10.12 -27.37
N PHE A 136 6.31 10.25 -26.03
CA PHE A 136 7.58 10.09 -25.32
C PHE A 136 7.53 8.96 -24.28
N ILE A 137 6.65 9.05 -23.28
CA ILE A 137 6.54 8.09 -22.18
C ILE A 137 5.11 7.62 -21.90
N TRP A 138 4.09 8.26 -22.49
CA TRP A 138 2.72 7.76 -22.40
C TRP A 138 2.58 6.48 -23.21
N GLY A 139 2.02 5.44 -22.59
CA GLY A 139 1.98 4.09 -23.14
C GLY A 139 3.14 3.20 -22.69
N GLU A 140 4.22 3.79 -22.16
CA GLU A 140 5.40 3.05 -21.73
C GLU A 140 5.18 2.43 -20.33
N THR A 141 5.95 1.37 -20.02
CA THR A 141 5.98 0.76 -18.70
C THR A 141 6.61 1.70 -17.67
N VAL A 142 6.45 1.37 -16.38
CA VAL A 142 7.14 2.07 -15.28
C VAL A 142 8.67 2.05 -15.48
N TRP A 143 9.22 0.91 -15.89
CA TRP A 143 10.67 0.77 -16.06
C TRP A 143 11.19 1.60 -17.23
N ASP A 144 10.51 1.57 -18.37
CA ASP A 144 10.89 2.35 -19.55
C ASP A 144 10.70 3.85 -19.32
N THR A 145 9.63 4.24 -18.62
CA THR A 145 9.39 5.63 -18.19
C THR A 145 10.55 6.17 -17.34
N GLU A 146 11.00 5.37 -16.36
CA GLU A 146 12.12 5.77 -15.49
C GLU A 146 13.41 5.96 -16.29
N ASP A 147 13.74 5.02 -17.16
CA ASP A 147 14.94 5.07 -17.98
C ASP A 147 14.89 6.22 -19.01
N ALA A 148 13.74 6.43 -19.66
CA ALA A 148 13.55 7.49 -20.64
C ALA A 148 13.69 8.90 -20.03
N ILE A 149 13.09 9.15 -18.86
CA ILE A 149 13.20 10.44 -18.18
C ILE A 149 14.64 10.72 -17.76
N LYS A 150 15.34 9.76 -17.12
CA LYS A 150 16.76 9.90 -16.75
C LYS A 150 17.64 10.18 -17.95
N LYS A 151 17.40 9.50 -19.06
CA LYS A 151 18.13 9.68 -20.32
C LYS A 151 17.87 11.08 -20.93
N ARG A 152 16.61 11.52 -20.98
CA ARG A 152 16.22 12.84 -21.54
C ARG A 152 16.90 13.98 -20.78
N HIS A 153 16.91 13.91 -19.45
CA HIS A 153 17.50 14.94 -18.60
C HIS A 153 18.99 14.74 -18.33
N GLN A 154 19.60 13.65 -18.84
CA GLN A 154 21.00 13.30 -18.66
C GLN A 154 21.44 13.25 -17.17
N ASP A 155 20.52 12.88 -16.26
CA ASP A 155 20.77 12.77 -14.83
C ASP A 155 20.23 11.44 -14.27
N PRO A 156 21.12 10.48 -13.93
CA PRO A 156 20.73 9.19 -13.36
C PRO A 156 20.22 9.29 -11.91
N LEU A 157 20.40 10.43 -11.25
CA LEU A 157 19.99 10.65 -9.88
C LEU A 157 18.54 11.12 -9.74
N ILE A 158 17.88 11.49 -10.82
CA ILE A 158 16.44 11.80 -10.81
C ILE A 158 15.66 10.61 -10.26
N ARG A 159 14.75 10.89 -9.32
CA ARG A 159 13.81 9.91 -8.77
C ARG A 159 12.43 10.13 -9.38
N ILE A 160 11.80 9.04 -9.77
CA ILE A 160 10.55 9.10 -10.52
C ILE A 160 9.49 8.29 -9.77
N ALA A 161 8.31 8.90 -9.62
CA ALA A 161 7.07 8.22 -9.24
C ALA A 161 6.15 8.24 -10.47
N SER A 162 5.80 7.08 -11.02
CA SER A 162 5.07 6.98 -12.29
C SER A 162 4.00 5.90 -12.28
N ILE A 163 3.10 5.97 -13.24
CA ILE A 163 2.14 4.93 -13.56
C ILE A 163 2.59 4.15 -14.80
N GLY A 164 2.22 2.87 -14.84
CA GLY A 164 2.29 2.06 -16.03
C GLY A 164 0.97 2.05 -16.80
N ALA A 165 0.87 1.15 -17.77
CA ALA A 165 -0.32 1.03 -18.62
C ALA A 165 -1.60 0.71 -17.82
N ALA A 166 -1.50 0.02 -16.68
CA ALA A 166 -2.66 -0.22 -15.80
C ALA A 166 -3.26 1.09 -15.25
N GLY A 167 -2.41 2.07 -14.91
CA GLY A 167 -2.88 3.40 -14.47
C GLY A 167 -3.48 4.21 -15.60
N GLU A 168 -2.88 4.18 -16.78
CA GLU A 168 -3.40 4.81 -17.99
C GLU A 168 -4.73 4.19 -18.43
N GLY A 169 -4.86 2.85 -18.31
CA GLY A 169 -6.08 2.08 -18.56
C GLY A 169 -7.10 2.16 -17.43
N LEU A 170 -6.86 2.93 -16.38
CA LEU A 170 -7.76 3.18 -15.24
C LEU A 170 -8.14 1.91 -14.46
N SER A 171 -7.25 0.92 -14.38
CA SER A 171 -7.42 -0.22 -13.47
C SER A 171 -7.65 0.29 -12.04
N ARG A 172 -8.73 -0.17 -11.39
CA ARG A 172 -9.20 0.34 -10.09
C ARG A 172 -8.20 0.12 -8.94
N TYR A 173 -7.21 -0.74 -9.13
CA TYR A 173 -6.12 -0.98 -8.19
C TYR A 173 -4.73 -0.64 -8.75
N ALA A 174 -4.69 0.24 -9.76
CA ALA A 174 -3.42 0.73 -10.28
C ALA A 174 -2.63 1.50 -9.21
N CYS A 175 -1.31 1.27 -9.20
CA CYS A 175 -0.34 1.86 -8.29
C CYS A 175 0.37 3.06 -8.89
N ILE A 176 0.97 3.88 -8.01
CA ILE A 176 2.06 4.78 -8.38
C ILE A 176 3.36 4.12 -7.92
N MET A 177 4.24 3.81 -8.88
CA MET A 177 5.49 3.09 -8.66
C MET A 177 6.67 4.04 -8.60
N ASN A 178 7.66 3.72 -7.77
CA ASN A 178 8.96 4.40 -7.76
C ASN A 178 10.09 3.38 -7.58
N ASP A 179 11.29 3.77 -8.03
CA ASP A 179 12.48 2.89 -7.94
C ASP A 179 12.23 1.48 -8.51
N ARG A 180 11.39 1.34 -9.54
CA ARG A 180 10.98 0.13 -10.27
C ARG A 180 10.11 -0.87 -9.50
N ASP A 181 10.27 -1.00 -8.18
CA ASP A 181 9.65 -2.05 -7.35
C ASP A 181 9.13 -1.55 -6.00
N ARG A 182 8.99 -0.24 -5.83
CA ARG A 182 8.32 0.38 -4.68
C ARG A 182 7.02 1.01 -5.12
N ALA A 183 6.00 0.89 -4.30
CA ALA A 183 4.66 1.30 -4.67
C ALA A 183 3.95 2.09 -3.57
N ALA A 184 3.30 3.18 -3.97
CA ALA A 184 2.07 3.62 -3.34
C ALA A 184 0.96 2.72 -3.92
N GLY A 185 0.76 1.56 -3.26
CA GLY A 185 0.21 0.38 -3.93
C GLY A 185 -1.30 0.28 -3.89
N ARG A 186 -1.95 0.54 -2.77
CA ARG A 186 -3.35 0.16 -2.58
C ARG A 186 -4.34 1.29 -2.82
N SER A 187 -5.61 0.93 -3.05
CA SER A 187 -6.79 1.80 -3.23
C SER A 187 -6.87 2.51 -4.58
N GLY A 188 -5.99 2.20 -5.54
CA GLY A 188 -6.09 2.66 -6.94
C GLY A 188 -5.58 4.08 -7.20
N VAL A 189 -4.63 4.56 -6.39
CA VAL A 189 -4.08 5.93 -6.55
C VAL A 189 -3.46 6.17 -7.93
N GLY A 190 -2.95 5.12 -8.60
CA GLY A 190 -2.43 5.19 -9.97
C GLY A 190 -3.51 5.46 -11.01
N ALA A 191 -4.72 4.95 -10.83
CA ALA A 191 -5.83 5.27 -11.73
C ALA A 191 -6.28 6.73 -11.59
N VAL A 192 -6.21 7.32 -10.39
CA VAL A 192 -6.46 8.77 -10.21
C VAL A 192 -5.42 9.58 -10.97
N MET A 193 -4.14 9.19 -10.91
CA MET A 193 -3.07 9.83 -11.66
C MET A 193 -3.29 9.73 -13.18
N GLY A 194 -3.67 8.52 -13.66
CA GLY A 194 -3.98 8.27 -15.07
C GLY A 194 -5.19 9.07 -15.57
N SER A 195 -6.27 9.16 -14.76
CA SER A 195 -7.48 9.94 -15.12
C SER A 195 -7.19 11.43 -15.33
N LYS A 196 -6.13 11.94 -14.70
CA LYS A 196 -5.64 13.31 -14.84
C LYS A 196 -4.68 13.50 -16.03
N LEU A 197 -4.35 12.44 -16.77
CA LEU A 197 -3.34 12.41 -17.83
C LEU A 197 -1.94 12.79 -17.32
N LEU A 198 -1.63 12.48 -16.06
CA LEU A 198 -0.32 12.67 -15.46
C LEU A 198 0.45 11.34 -15.47
N LYS A 199 1.54 11.25 -16.22
CA LYS A 199 2.34 10.02 -16.36
C LYS A 199 3.31 9.81 -15.21
N ALA A 200 3.99 10.88 -14.79
CA ALA A 200 5.04 10.81 -13.81
C ALA A 200 5.22 12.13 -13.03
N VAL A 201 5.78 11.99 -11.83
CA VAL A 201 6.41 13.07 -11.06
C VAL A 201 7.89 12.70 -10.96
N ALA A 202 8.75 13.49 -11.60
CA ALA A 202 10.20 13.31 -11.61
C ALA A 202 10.84 14.39 -10.74
N VAL A 203 11.77 14.01 -9.88
CA VAL A 203 12.34 14.92 -8.86
C VAL A 203 13.85 14.79 -8.80
N ARG A 204 14.51 15.94 -8.71
CA ARG A 204 15.93 16.09 -8.39
C ARG A 204 16.09 17.13 -7.30
N GLY A 205 16.55 16.71 -6.11
CA GLY A 205 16.70 17.55 -4.94
C GLY A 205 18.15 17.67 -4.49
N THR A 206 18.58 18.89 -4.21
CA THR A 206 19.93 19.18 -3.68
C THR A 206 19.90 19.95 -2.36
N THR A 207 18.71 20.40 -1.94
CA THR A 207 18.50 21.13 -0.70
C THR A 207 18.42 20.14 0.48
N GLY A 208 19.17 20.37 1.53
CA GLY A 208 19.09 19.53 2.75
C GLY A 208 17.81 19.77 3.56
N VAL A 209 17.51 18.86 4.47
CA VAL A 209 16.40 19.03 5.41
C VAL A 209 16.93 19.60 6.72
N ALA A 210 16.52 20.83 7.05
CA ALA A 210 16.91 21.48 8.31
C ALA A 210 16.06 20.92 9.47
N VAL A 211 16.70 20.52 10.56
CA VAL A 211 16.05 20.08 11.81
C VAL A 211 16.24 21.12 12.91
N ASN A 212 15.41 21.07 13.95
CA ASN A 212 15.39 22.09 15.01
C ASN A 212 16.69 22.12 15.81
N ASP A 213 17.13 20.97 16.31
CA ASP A 213 18.41 20.78 17.00
C ASP A 213 19.23 19.68 16.32
N PRO A 214 20.13 20.02 15.38
CA PRO A 214 20.90 19.04 14.60
C PRO A 214 21.77 18.12 15.46
N LYS A 215 22.33 18.63 16.55
CA LYS A 215 23.18 17.84 17.45
C LYS A 215 22.35 16.82 18.23
N ARG A 216 21.30 17.29 18.90
CA ARG A 216 20.36 16.43 19.63
C ARG A 216 19.73 15.39 18.69
N PHE A 217 19.29 15.81 17.51
CA PHE A 217 18.69 14.91 16.53
C PHE A 217 19.65 13.80 16.08
N LEU A 218 20.90 14.14 15.82
CA LEU A 218 21.93 13.16 15.47
C LEU A 218 22.21 12.18 16.62
N ASP A 219 22.27 12.66 17.85
CA ASP A 219 22.50 11.81 19.02
C ASP A 219 21.32 10.87 19.27
N VAL A 220 20.07 11.38 19.23
CA VAL A 220 18.84 10.59 19.35
C VAL A 220 18.77 9.53 18.25
N THR A 221 18.95 9.89 16.99
CA THR A 221 18.88 8.92 15.88
C THR A 221 19.94 7.82 15.99
N ARG A 222 21.14 8.14 16.47
CA ARG A 222 22.19 7.14 16.75
C ARG A 222 21.79 6.18 17.86
N GLU A 223 21.17 6.68 18.93
CA GLU A 223 20.66 5.83 20.01
C GLU A 223 19.54 4.91 19.54
N LYS A 224 18.58 5.43 18.77
CA LYS A 224 17.50 4.59 18.22
C LYS A 224 18.04 3.52 17.25
N ARG A 225 19.12 3.81 16.53
CA ARG A 225 19.81 2.79 15.72
C ARG A 225 20.47 1.71 16.58
N LYS A 226 21.02 2.02 17.75
CA LYS A 226 21.57 1.02 18.68
C LYS A 226 20.50 0.04 19.18
N ILE A 227 19.22 0.45 19.19
CA ILE A 227 18.08 -0.43 19.51
C ILE A 227 17.68 -1.27 18.27
N LEU A 228 17.55 -0.64 17.11
CA LEU A 228 17.06 -1.25 15.89
C LEU A 228 18.06 -2.24 15.27
N ASP A 229 19.32 -1.82 15.11
CA ASP A 229 20.31 -2.57 14.32
C ASP A 229 20.63 -3.97 14.90
N PRO A 230 20.75 -4.20 16.23
CA PRO A 230 20.97 -5.52 16.80
C PRO A 230 19.67 -6.31 17.01
N SER A 231 18.49 -5.77 16.72
CA SER A 231 17.22 -6.43 17.04
C SER A 231 17.02 -7.71 16.22
N PRO A 232 16.46 -8.78 16.83
CA PRO A 232 16.12 -10.01 16.11
C PRO A 232 15.12 -9.77 14.96
N ALA A 233 14.22 -8.81 15.12
CA ALA A 233 13.25 -8.44 14.10
C ALA A 233 13.94 -7.86 12.85
N ARG A 234 14.90 -6.95 13.05
CA ARG A 234 15.72 -6.41 11.94
C ARG A 234 16.49 -7.53 11.24
N ALA A 235 17.14 -8.42 12.00
CA ALA A 235 17.88 -9.55 11.44
C ALA A 235 16.97 -10.47 10.61
N ARG A 236 15.75 -10.75 11.09
CA ARG A 236 14.74 -11.55 10.37
C ARG A 236 14.32 -10.86 9.06
N TYR A 237 13.96 -9.57 9.11
CA TYR A 237 13.56 -8.83 7.90
C TYR A 237 14.70 -8.73 6.88
N SER A 238 15.93 -8.49 7.35
CA SER A 238 17.12 -8.45 6.49
C SER A 238 17.44 -9.81 5.88
N GLY A 239 17.35 -10.90 6.68
CA GLY A 239 17.69 -12.26 6.24
C GLY A 239 16.61 -12.89 5.35
N LEU A 240 15.35 -12.85 5.77
CA LEU A 240 14.25 -13.59 5.15
C LEU A 240 13.20 -12.71 4.47
N GLY A 241 13.23 -11.39 4.66
CA GLY A 241 12.19 -10.48 4.19
C GLY A 241 10.85 -10.72 4.89
N THR A 242 9.82 -10.14 4.31
CA THR A 242 8.44 -10.39 4.75
C THR A 242 7.96 -11.79 4.37
N MET A 243 8.59 -12.46 3.42
CA MET A 243 8.29 -13.84 3.02
C MET A 243 8.31 -14.84 4.19
N ALA A 244 9.06 -14.55 5.26
CA ALA A 244 9.04 -15.36 6.49
C ALA A 244 7.64 -15.47 7.13
N MET A 245 6.70 -14.58 6.80
CA MET A 245 5.31 -14.65 7.27
C MET A 245 4.52 -15.79 6.60
N MET A 246 4.92 -16.25 5.42
CA MET A 246 4.27 -17.34 4.71
C MET A 246 4.22 -18.62 5.57
N ASP A 247 5.37 -19.01 6.13
CA ASP A 247 5.46 -20.19 7.01
C ASP A 247 4.73 -19.97 8.35
N VAL A 248 4.72 -18.73 8.87
CA VAL A 248 4.02 -18.40 10.13
C VAL A 248 2.51 -18.51 9.95
N THR A 249 1.95 -17.88 8.92
CA THR A 249 0.51 -17.93 8.64
C THR A 249 0.04 -19.31 8.23
N GLN A 250 0.86 -20.06 7.49
CA GLN A 250 0.62 -21.46 7.17
C GLN A 250 0.52 -22.32 8.45
N ALA A 251 1.50 -22.21 9.34
CA ALA A 251 1.51 -22.98 10.60
C ALA A 251 0.35 -22.59 11.52
N HIS A 252 0.00 -21.33 11.56
CA HIS A 252 -1.14 -20.82 12.36
C HIS A 252 -2.49 -21.22 11.75
N GLY A 253 -2.58 -21.44 10.43
CA GLY A 253 -3.86 -21.64 9.75
C GLY A 253 -4.59 -20.32 9.50
N SER A 254 -3.85 -19.29 9.15
CA SER A 254 -4.37 -17.97 8.79
C SER A 254 -3.89 -17.50 7.40
N LEU A 255 -3.39 -18.42 6.56
CA LEU A 255 -3.00 -18.14 5.19
C LEU A 255 -4.20 -18.27 4.26
N PRO A 256 -4.77 -17.15 3.73
CA PRO A 256 -5.89 -17.24 2.82
C PRO A 256 -5.48 -18.05 1.56
N THR A 257 -6.27 -19.06 1.23
CA THR A 257 -5.98 -20.01 0.17
C THR A 257 -7.24 -20.28 -0.65
N LEU A 258 -7.10 -20.39 -1.98
CA LEU A 258 -8.20 -20.67 -2.91
C LEU A 258 -9.40 -19.71 -2.69
N ASN A 259 -9.16 -18.42 -2.82
CA ASN A 259 -10.14 -17.36 -2.53
C ASN A 259 -10.76 -17.46 -1.13
N CYS A 260 -9.95 -17.69 -0.09
CA CYS A 260 -10.37 -17.89 1.32
C CYS A 260 -11.28 -19.11 1.57
N ARG A 261 -11.33 -20.07 0.66
CA ARG A 261 -12.03 -21.37 0.88
C ARG A 261 -11.27 -22.25 1.83
N GLU A 262 -9.94 -22.08 1.87
CA GLU A 262 -9.00 -22.76 2.77
C GLU A 262 -8.14 -21.74 3.51
N VAL A 263 -7.52 -22.18 4.62
CA VAL A 263 -6.68 -21.36 5.51
C VAL A 263 -5.24 -21.86 5.60
N GLN A 264 -4.93 -22.91 4.86
CA GLN A 264 -3.60 -23.52 4.73
C GLN A 264 -3.43 -24.02 3.31
N PHE A 265 -2.21 -23.91 2.78
CA PHE A 265 -1.88 -24.31 1.42
C PHE A 265 -1.06 -25.61 1.42
N GLU A 266 -1.55 -26.64 0.76
CA GLU A 266 -0.91 -27.97 0.73
C GLU A 266 0.51 -27.90 0.13
N HIS A 267 0.70 -27.06 -0.90
CA HIS A 267 1.96 -26.91 -1.62
C HIS A 267 2.84 -25.78 -1.12
N ILE A 268 2.76 -25.45 0.17
CA ILE A 268 3.50 -24.32 0.76
C ILE A 268 5.01 -24.41 0.56
N ALA A 269 5.57 -25.61 0.52
CA ALA A 269 7.01 -25.85 0.33
C ALA A 269 7.54 -25.39 -1.03
N ASP A 270 6.64 -25.24 -2.02
CA ASP A 270 6.99 -24.85 -3.39
C ASP A 270 6.97 -23.33 -3.60
N VAL A 271 6.43 -22.56 -2.65
CA VAL A 271 6.26 -21.10 -2.77
C VAL A 271 6.78 -20.30 -1.57
N ASN A 272 7.27 -20.94 -0.50
CA ASN A 272 7.73 -20.28 0.72
C ASN A 272 9.14 -19.67 0.60
N VAL A 273 9.61 -19.05 1.69
CA VAL A 273 10.93 -18.41 1.72
C VAL A 273 12.08 -19.41 1.50
N LYS A 274 11.94 -20.67 1.96
CA LYS A 274 12.95 -21.71 1.75
C LYS A 274 13.11 -22.04 0.27
N LYS A 275 12.01 -22.09 -0.48
CA LYS A 275 12.05 -22.31 -1.94
C LYS A 275 12.83 -21.22 -2.65
N GLN A 276 12.64 -19.94 -2.26
CA GLN A 276 13.39 -18.82 -2.84
C GLN A 276 14.90 -18.89 -2.58
N HIS A 277 15.32 -19.53 -1.48
CA HIS A 277 16.74 -19.72 -1.11
C HIS A 277 17.29 -21.09 -1.52
N THR A 278 16.54 -21.86 -2.31
CA THR A 278 16.99 -23.18 -2.81
C THR A 278 17.64 -23.02 -4.18
N VAL A 279 18.86 -23.55 -4.32
CA VAL A 279 19.57 -23.56 -5.59
C VAL A 279 18.82 -24.42 -6.62
N ARG A 280 18.52 -23.87 -7.78
CA ARG A 280 17.89 -24.57 -8.89
C ARG A 280 18.88 -25.54 -9.55
N LYS A 281 18.35 -26.65 -10.04
CA LYS A 281 19.15 -27.63 -10.77
C LYS A 281 19.39 -27.24 -12.24
N SER A 282 18.52 -26.39 -12.79
CA SER A 282 18.54 -25.93 -14.18
C SER A 282 19.75 -25.06 -14.49
N ASP A 283 20.02 -24.04 -13.65
CA ASP A 283 21.07 -23.04 -13.89
C ASP A 283 22.09 -22.90 -12.75
N GLY A 284 21.89 -23.60 -11.62
CA GLY A 284 22.74 -23.53 -10.44
C GLY A 284 22.58 -22.23 -9.64
N GLU A 285 21.56 -21.41 -9.91
CA GLU A 285 21.28 -20.16 -9.19
C GLU A 285 20.10 -20.32 -8.22
N MET A 286 19.94 -19.38 -7.30
CA MET A 286 18.76 -19.25 -6.43
C MET A 286 17.79 -18.23 -7.04
N PRO A 287 16.48 -18.38 -6.85
CA PRO A 287 15.53 -17.30 -7.12
C PRO A 287 15.88 -15.99 -6.40
N TYR A 288 16.23 -16.05 -5.12
CA TYR A 288 16.69 -14.90 -4.35
C TYR A 288 18.11 -14.46 -4.74
N GLN A 289 18.27 -13.17 -5.08
CA GLN A 289 19.54 -12.61 -5.55
C GLN A 289 20.14 -11.54 -4.62
N GLY A 290 19.38 -11.04 -3.65
CA GLY A 290 19.89 -10.04 -2.72
C GLY A 290 18.80 -9.13 -2.12
N ASN A 291 19.25 -8.16 -1.34
CA ASN A 291 18.39 -7.18 -0.69
C ASN A 291 18.42 -5.83 -1.40
N LYS A 292 17.32 -5.09 -1.28
CA LYS A 292 17.21 -3.70 -1.68
C LYS A 292 16.72 -2.86 -0.49
N ALA A 293 17.45 -1.79 -0.18
CA ALA A 293 17.11 -0.87 0.90
C ALA A 293 16.44 0.41 0.38
N CYS A 294 15.52 0.97 1.16
CA CYS A 294 14.98 2.31 0.96
C CYS A 294 15.97 3.37 1.48
N PHE A 295 15.68 4.64 1.25
CA PHE A 295 16.46 5.78 1.75
C PHE A 295 16.68 5.69 3.26
N ALA A 296 17.93 5.88 3.71
CA ALA A 296 18.37 5.82 5.10
C ALA A 296 17.93 4.56 5.89
N CYS A 297 17.67 3.43 5.21
CA CYS A 297 17.10 2.23 5.83
C CYS A 297 18.18 1.21 6.19
N SER A 298 18.32 0.89 7.48
CA SER A 298 19.20 -0.19 7.97
C SER A 298 18.55 -1.57 8.00
N ILE A 299 17.23 -1.67 7.71
CA ILE A 299 16.50 -2.96 7.67
C ILE A 299 16.78 -3.71 6.36
N GLY A 300 16.65 -3.04 5.20
CA GLY A 300 16.89 -3.63 3.90
C GLY A 300 16.02 -4.86 3.61
N CYS A 301 14.69 -4.74 3.87
CA CYS A 301 13.76 -5.87 3.72
C CYS A 301 13.38 -6.20 2.27
N GLY A 302 13.58 -5.28 1.32
CA GLY A 302 13.24 -5.51 -0.09
C GLY A 302 14.05 -6.65 -0.69
N ARG A 303 13.45 -7.40 -1.60
CA ARG A 303 14.05 -8.56 -2.24
C ARG A 303 14.33 -8.31 -3.71
N MET A 304 15.42 -8.90 -4.18
CA MET A 304 15.76 -9.01 -5.59
C MET A 304 15.70 -10.47 -5.98
N ALA A 305 15.11 -10.78 -7.13
CA ALA A 305 14.93 -12.15 -7.62
C ALA A 305 15.37 -12.28 -9.09
N LYS A 306 15.69 -13.50 -9.48
CA LYS A 306 15.95 -13.89 -10.86
C LYS A 306 15.12 -15.12 -11.18
N ILE A 307 14.33 -15.04 -12.25
CA ILE A 307 13.50 -16.13 -12.76
C ILE A 307 14.39 -17.07 -13.56
N ASP A 308 14.08 -18.38 -13.52
CA ASP A 308 14.78 -19.38 -14.34
C ASP A 308 14.63 -19.03 -15.83
N PRO A 309 15.74 -18.86 -16.59
CA PRO A 309 15.67 -18.49 -18.00
C PRO A 309 14.90 -19.48 -18.89
N ASP A 310 14.83 -20.75 -18.48
CA ASP A 310 14.11 -21.81 -19.19
C ASP A 310 12.65 -21.95 -18.75
N HIS A 311 12.23 -21.19 -17.74
CA HIS A 311 10.85 -21.22 -17.26
C HIS A 311 9.88 -20.68 -18.32
N PHE A 312 8.71 -21.34 -18.49
CA PHE A 312 7.73 -21.01 -19.53
C PHE A 312 7.32 -19.53 -19.54
N SER A 313 7.25 -18.89 -18.36
CA SER A 313 6.78 -17.50 -18.23
C SER A 313 7.71 -16.50 -18.91
N ILE A 314 9.03 -16.74 -18.95
CA ILE A 314 10.04 -15.82 -19.52
C ILE A 314 10.82 -16.39 -20.69
N LYS A 315 10.60 -17.64 -21.06
CA LYS A 315 11.31 -18.28 -22.19
C LYS A 315 11.12 -17.46 -23.46
N GLY A 316 12.24 -17.00 -24.03
CA GLY A 316 12.26 -16.13 -25.20
C GLY A 316 11.98 -14.64 -24.90
N LYS A 317 11.78 -14.26 -23.62
CA LYS A 317 11.53 -12.87 -23.19
C LYS A 317 12.79 -12.30 -22.52
N ALA A 318 13.79 -11.88 -23.30
CA ALA A 318 15.08 -11.38 -22.79
C ALA A 318 14.96 -10.26 -21.74
N ARG A 319 13.87 -9.49 -21.79
CA ARG A 319 13.56 -8.40 -20.83
C ARG A 319 13.55 -8.88 -19.37
N TYR A 320 13.11 -10.11 -19.12
CA TYR A 320 12.94 -10.66 -17.77
C TYR A 320 14.05 -11.64 -17.36
N SER A 321 15.09 -11.81 -18.18
CA SER A 321 16.24 -12.68 -17.88
C SER A 321 17.18 -12.11 -16.82
N GLY A 322 17.06 -10.82 -16.51
CA GLY A 322 17.81 -10.11 -15.48
C GLY A 322 17.21 -10.22 -14.09
N VAL A 323 17.84 -9.51 -13.14
CA VAL A 323 17.34 -9.39 -11.77
C VAL A 323 16.18 -8.42 -11.73
N THR A 324 15.08 -8.81 -11.09
CA THR A 324 13.85 -8.01 -10.87
C THR A 324 13.55 -7.85 -9.39
N GLY A 325 12.50 -7.10 -9.06
CA GLY A 325 11.95 -7.05 -7.69
C GLY A 325 11.44 -8.44 -7.27
N GLY A 326 11.90 -8.93 -6.12
CA GLY A 326 11.50 -10.22 -5.58
C GLY A 326 10.18 -10.15 -4.81
N LEU A 327 9.62 -11.32 -4.52
CA LEU A 327 8.37 -11.46 -3.79
C LEU A 327 8.49 -10.95 -2.35
N GLU A 328 7.52 -10.14 -1.95
CA GLU A 328 7.16 -9.87 -0.56
C GLU A 328 6.03 -10.83 -0.14
N TYR A 329 5.81 -11.02 1.17
CA TYR A 329 4.76 -11.92 1.66
C TYR A 329 3.39 -11.66 1.03
N GLU A 330 2.99 -10.41 1.01
CA GLU A 330 1.68 -10.02 0.48
C GLU A 330 1.52 -10.31 -1.01
N SER A 331 2.58 -10.10 -1.81
CA SER A 331 2.57 -10.47 -3.23
C SER A 331 2.52 -11.99 -3.39
N ALA A 332 3.38 -12.69 -2.65
CA ALA A 332 3.51 -14.15 -2.77
C ALA A 332 2.24 -14.89 -2.35
N TYR A 333 1.60 -14.45 -1.24
CA TYR A 333 0.33 -15.03 -0.82
C TYR A 333 -0.75 -14.85 -1.90
N ALA A 334 -0.84 -13.63 -2.47
CA ALA A 334 -1.92 -13.26 -3.37
C ALA A 334 -1.84 -14.00 -4.72
N VAL A 335 -0.64 -14.08 -5.31
CA VAL A 335 -0.42 -14.78 -6.60
C VAL A 335 -0.04 -16.25 -6.47
N GLY A 336 0.18 -16.74 -5.25
CA GLY A 336 0.44 -18.14 -4.93
C GLY A 336 -0.78 -18.80 -4.28
N PRO A 337 -0.78 -19.00 -2.94
CA PRO A 337 -1.85 -19.70 -2.22
C PRO A 337 -3.27 -19.21 -2.53
N MET A 338 -3.49 -17.92 -2.63
CA MET A 338 -4.83 -17.35 -2.91
C MET A 338 -5.38 -17.83 -4.26
N CYS A 339 -4.51 -17.97 -5.27
CA CYS A 339 -4.83 -18.53 -6.60
C CYS A 339 -4.59 -20.05 -6.70
N GLY A 340 -4.10 -20.71 -5.64
CA GLY A 340 -3.74 -22.14 -5.67
C GLY A 340 -2.46 -22.46 -6.46
N VAL A 341 -1.69 -21.46 -6.86
CA VAL A 341 -0.50 -21.64 -7.70
C VAL A 341 0.69 -22.06 -6.84
N GLN A 342 1.31 -23.20 -7.23
CA GLN A 342 2.45 -23.82 -6.54
C GLN A 342 3.79 -23.57 -7.24
N ASP A 343 3.88 -22.54 -8.06
CA ASP A 343 5.04 -22.21 -8.90
C ASP A 343 5.60 -20.84 -8.51
N VAL A 344 6.75 -20.84 -7.82
CA VAL A 344 7.40 -19.61 -7.34
C VAL A 344 7.96 -18.75 -8.48
N GLU A 345 8.33 -19.35 -9.59
CA GLU A 345 8.86 -18.63 -10.77
C GLU A 345 7.71 -17.88 -11.48
N ALA A 346 6.57 -18.56 -11.68
CA ALA A 346 5.35 -17.93 -12.20
C ALA A 346 4.84 -16.81 -11.29
N ALA A 347 4.83 -17.04 -9.96
CA ALA A 347 4.47 -16.04 -8.97
C ALA A 347 5.41 -14.80 -9.02
N THR A 348 6.72 -15.04 -9.17
CA THR A 348 7.72 -13.97 -9.31
C THR A 348 7.50 -13.19 -10.60
N TYR A 349 7.20 -13.86 -11.71
CA TYR A 349 6.89 -13.20 -12.99
C TYR A 349 5.62 -12.36 -12.91
N ALA A 350 4.53 -12.90 -12.38
CA ALA A 350 3.28 -12.15 -12.20
C ALA A 350 3.49 -10.90 -11.31
N SER A 351 4.27 -11.03 -10.24
CA SER A 351 4.63 -9.88 -9.37
C SER A 351 5.52 -8.86 -10.10
N ALA A 352 6.45 -9.30 -10.95
CA ALA A 352 7.29 -8.42 -11.76
C ALA A 352 6.45 -7.61 -12.75
N LEU A 353 5.43 -8.25 -13.39
CA LEU A 353 4.47 -7.56 -14.26
C LEU A 353 3.61 -6.56 -13.47
N CYS A 354 3.22 -6.89 -12.24
CA CYS A 354 2.52 -5.92 -11.38
C CYS A 354 3.38 -4.67 -11.13
N ASN A 355 4.68 -4.84 -10.86
CA ASN A 355 5.60 -3.72 -10.70
C ASN A 355 5.79 -2.93 -12.00
N GLU A 356 5.96 -3.62 -13.12
CA GLU A 356 6.24 -3.02 -14.43
C GLU A 356 5.06 -2.22 -14.98
N HIS A 357 3.83 -2.75 -14.80
CA HIS A 357 2.60 -2.10 -15.28
C HIS A 357 1.91 -1.21 -14.22
N GLY A 358 2.41 -1.21 -12.99
CA GLY A 358 1.86 -0.40 -11.90
C GLY A 358 0.53 -0.92 -11.38
N MET A 359 0.49 -2.18 -10.92
CA MET A 359 -0.68 -2.82 -10.28
C MET A 359 -0.38 -3.23 -8.84
N ASP A 360 -1.38 -3.14 -7.95
CA ASP A 360 -1.32 -3.75 -6.62
C ASP A 360 -1.36 -5.29 -6.73
N PRO A 361 -0.28 -6.02 -6.40
CA PRO A 361 -0.27 -7.47 -6.53
C PRO A 361 -1.25 -8.17 -5.57
N ILE A 362 -1.62 -7.53 -4.45
CA ILE A 362 -2.65 -8.06 -3.53
C ILE A 362 -4.01 -8.06 -4.22
N SER A 363 -4.42 -6.89 -4.72
CA SER A 363 -5.71 -6.74 -5.40
C SER A 363 -5.75 -7.54 -6.70
N PHE A 364 -4.65 -7.58 -7.45
CA PHE A 364 -4.53 -8.39 -8.65
C PHE A 364 -4.75 -9.88 -8.33
N GLY A 365 -3.96 -10.47 -7.43
CA GLY A 365 -4.03 -11.89 -7.10
C GLY A 365 -5.38 -12.29 -6.50
N ALA A 366 -5.94 -11.47 -5.59
CA ALA A 366 -7.26 -11.73 -5.02
C ALA A 366 -8.39 -11.60 -6.07
N THR A 367 -8.28 -10.69 -7.03
CA THR A 367 -9.24 -10.59 -8.16
C THR A 367 -9.12 -11.79 -9.09
N VAL A 368 -7.88 -12.25 -9.39
CA VAL A 368 -7.67 -13.47 -10.19
C VAL A 368 -8.25 -14.69 -9.47
N ALA A 369 -8.05 -14.81 -8.15
CA ALA A 369 -8.63 -15.91 -7.37
C ALA A 369 -10.17 -15.89 -7.38
N ALA A 370 -10.79 -14.72 -7.29
CA ALA A 370 -12.24 -14.59 -7.46
C ALA A 370 -12.69 -14.97 -8.88
N ALA A 371 -11.94 -14.59 -9.92
CA ALA A 371 -12.20 -15.00 -11.29
C ALA A 371 -12.05 -16.52 -11.50
N MET A 372 -11.05 -17.14 -10.85
CA MET A 372 -10.88 -18.60 -10.86
C MET A 372 -12.08 -19.32 -10.20
N GLU A 373 -12.62 -18.76 -9.11
CA GLU A 373 -13.85 -19.29 -8.51
C GLU A 373 -15.07 -19.10 -9.41
N LEU A 374 -15.23 -17.94 -10.06
CA LEU A 374 -16.27 -17.69 -11.06
C LEU A 374 -16.17 -18.67 -12.26
N PHE A 375 -14.94 -19.02 -12.65
CA PHE A 375 -14.70 -20.02 -13.69
C PHE A 375 -15.08 -21.42 -13.23
N MET A 376 -14.75 -21.80 -12.01
CA MET A 376 -15.13 -23.08 -11.42
C MET A 376 -16.65 -23.25 -11.34
N GLU A 377 -17.39 -22.18 -11.06
CA GLU A 377 -18.86 -22.17 -11.00
C GLU A 377 -19.52 -21.96 -12.38
N GLY A 378 -18.71 -21.80 -13.44
CA GLY A 378 -19.20 -21.66 -14.82
C GLY A 378 -19.75 -20.27 -15.18
N ALA A 379 -19.63 -19.27 -14.30
CA ALA A 379 -20.01 -17.89 -14.59
C ALA A 379 -19.03 -17.21 -15.56
N ILE A 380 -17.76 -17.58 -15.50
CA ILE A 380 -16.74 -17.28 -16.49
C ILE A 380 -16.41 -18.58 -17.24
N THR A 381 -16.24 -18.49 -18.55
CA THR A 381 -15.95 -19.64 -19.43
C THR A 381 -14.69 -19.38 -20.24
N THR A 382 -14.24 -20.40 -20.99
CA THR A 382 -13.10 -20.28 -21.91
C THR A 382 -13.29 -19.20 -22.98
N ASP A 383 -14.52 -18.82 -23.31
CA ASP A 383 -14.78 -17.71 -24.24
C ASP A 383 -14.29 -16.37 -23.67
N HIS A 384 -14.43 -16.17 -22.36
CA HIS A 384 -13.92 -14.98 -21.66
C HIS A 384 -12.39 -14.97 -21.53
N THR A 385 -11.80 -16.17 -21.37
CA THR A 385 -10.37 -16.37 -21.12
C THR A 385 -9.57 -16.72 -22.37
N GLU A 386 -10.12 -16.42 -23.57
CA GLU A 386 -9.48 -16.65 -24.87
C GLU A 386 -9.02 -18.11 -25.06
N GLY A 387 -9.88 -19.07 -24.69
CA GLY A 387 -9.66 -20.50 -24.80
C GLY A 387 -8.81 -21.12 -23.68
N ARG A 388 -8.42 -20.34 -22.64
CA ARG A 388 -7.58 -20.83 -21.55
C ARG A 388 -8.40 -21.43 -20.42
N ASP A 389 -7.89 -22.52 -19.84
CA ASP A 389 -8.35 -23.03 -18.55
C ASP A 389 -7.96 -22.05 -17.42
N PHE A 390 -8.95 -21.50 -16.74
CA PHE A 390 -8.75 -20.52 -15.67
C PHE A 390 -9.01 -21.11 -14.28
N SER A 391 -8.75 -22.41 -14.13
CA SER A 391 -8.92 -23.13 -12.86
C SER A 391 -7.88 -22.73 -11.82
N PHE A 392 -8.21 -22.88 -10.55
CA PHE A 392 -7.24 -22.72 -9.46
C PHE A 392 -5.99 -23.58 -9.70
N GLY A 393 -4.82 -23.02 -9.42
CA GLY A 393 -3.51 -23.68 -9.59
C GLY A 393 -2.89 -23.52 -10.97
N ASN A 394 -3.61 -22.99 -11.96
CA ASN A 394 -3.06 -22.81 -13.30
C ASN A 394 -2.08 -21.61 -13.37
N ALA A 395 -0.79 -21.91 -13.35
CA ALA A 395 0.28 -20.92 -13.37
C ALA A 395 0.37 -20.16 -14.71
N GLU A 396 0.05 -20.81 -15.84
CA GLU A 396 0.04 -20.17 -17.16
C GLU A 396 -1.11 -19.14 -17.24
N ALA A 397 -2.29 -19.49 -16.70
CA ALA A 397 -3.41 -18.57 -16.63
C ALA A 397 -3.13 -17.35 -15.74
N LEU A 398 -2.43 -17.54 -14.60
CA LEU A 398 -1.98 -16.44 -13.75
C LEU A 398 -1.05 -15.48 -14.49
N CYS A 399 -0.03 -16.01 -15.20
CA CYS A 399 0.91 -15.20 -15.96
C CYS A 399 0.21 -14.42 -17.07
N TRP A 400 -0.67 -15.08 -17.83
CA TRP A 400 -1.50 -14.44 -18.86
C TRP A 400 -2.40 -13.35 -18.27
N ALA A 401 -3.07 -13.62 -17.16
CA ALA A 401 -3.90 -12.62 -16.47
C ALA A 401 -3.11 -11.37 -16.10
N ALA A 402 -1.85 -11.53 -15.64
CA ALA A 402 -1.00 -10.40 -15.32
C ALA A 402 -0.63 -9.56 -16.56
N GLU A 403 -0.33 -10.22 -17.69
CA GLU A 403 -0.03 -9.57 -18.96
C GLU A 403 -1.21 -8.76 -19.49
N VAL A 404 -2.40 -9.37 -19.58
CA VAL A 404 -3.58 -8.70 -20.16
C VAL A 404 -4.16 -7.63 -19.24
N THR A 405 -4.08 -7.81 -17.92
CA THR A 405 -4.52 -6.79 -16.95
C THR A 405 -3.56 -5.60 -16.96
N GLY A 406 -2.26 -5.87 -16.96
CA GLY A 406 -1.22 -4.84 -17.00
C GLY A 406 -1.33 -3.94 -18.22
N THR A 407 -1.72 -4.51 -19.35
CA THR A 407 -1.90 -3.77 -20.62
C THR A 407 -3.34 -3.33 -20.88
N ALA A 408 -4.26 -3.59 -19.95
CA ALA A 408 -5.70 -3.28 -20.05
C ALA A 408 -6.34 -3.82 -21.36
N GLN A 409 -6.01 -5.07 -21.76
CA GLN A 409 -6.50 -5.71 -22.97
C GLN A 409 -7.47 -6.85 -22.65
N GLY A 410 -8.41 -7.13 -23.56
CA GLY A 410 -9.33 -8.25 -23.48
C GLY A 410 -9.97 -8.39 -22.10
N PHE A 411 -9.94 -9.61 -21.54
CA PHE A 411 -10.42 -9.92 -20.19
C PHE A 411 -9.67 -9.19 -19.08
N GLY A 412 -8.46 -8.67 -19.35
CA GLY A 412 -7.71 -7.85 -18.42
C GLY A 412 -8.42 -6.55 -18.02
N LYS A 413 -9.32 -6.02 -18.85
CA LYS A 413 -10.17 -4.88 -18.47
C LYS A 413 -11.17 -5.25 -17.36
N ASP A 414 -11.71 -6.45 -17.40
CA ASP A 414 -12.61 -6.95 -16.38
C ASP A 414 -11.87 -7.23 -15.08
N LEU A 415 -10.71 -7.89 -15.15
CA LEU A 415 -9.83 -8.07 -14.00
C LEU A 415 -9.40 -6.73 -13.40
N GLY A 416 -9.16 -5.70 -14.21
CA GLY A 416 -8.83 -4.34 -13.77
C GLY A 416 -9.92 -3.62 -12.95
N LEU A 417 -11.15 -4.15 -12.89
CA LEU A 417 -12.25 -3.62 -12.08
C LEU A 417 -12.07 -3.86 -10.59
N GLY A 418 -11.26 -4.85 -10.18
CA GLY A 418 -11.16 -5.37 -8.81
C GLY A 418 -12.24 -6.42 -8.50
N ALA A 419 -12.01 -7.21 -7.46
CA ALA A 419 -12.80 -8.41 -7.15
C ALA A 419 -14.30 -8.12 -6.97
N LEU A 420 -14.66 -7.03 -6.25
CA LEU A 420 -16.07 -6.71 -6.01
C LEU A 420 -16.82 -6.49 -7.31
N ARG A 421 -16.36 -5.56 -8.14
CA ARG A 421 -17.04 -5.18 -9.39
C ARG A 421 -17.00 -6.29 -10.43
N LEU A 422 -15.93 -7.09 -10.43
CA LEU A 422 -15.84 -8.28 -11.26
C LEU A 422 -16.94 -9.29 -10.86
N CYS A 423 -17.03 -9.62 -9.57
CA CYS A 423 -18.02 -10.58 -9.07
C CYS A 423 -19.47 -10.09 -9.25
N GLU A 424 -19.71 -8.79 -9.04
CA GLU A 424 -21.01 -8.17 -9.35
C GLU A 424 -21.37 -8.30 -10.84
N LYS A 425 -20.42 -8.02 -11.74
CA LYS A 425 -20.61 -8.13 -13.19
C LYS A 425 -21.01 -9.54 -13.63
N TYR A 426 -20.44 -10.56 -13.00
CA TYR A 426 -20.71 -11.96 -13.31
C TYR A 426 -21.76 -12.62 -12.40
N GLY A 427 -22.46 -11.84 -11.56
CA GLY A 427 -23.64 -12.28 -10.81
C GLY A 427 -23.36 -13.02 -9.49
N HIS A 428 -22.12 -13.02 -9.00
CA HIS A 428 -21.68 -13.71 -7.78
C HIS A 428 -20.91 -12.78 -6.80
N PRO A 429 -21.53 -11.71 -6.29
CA PRO A 429 -20.86 -10.76 -5.40
C PRO A 429 -20.33 -11.42 -4.11
N GLU A 430 -20.86 -12.57 -3.70
CA GLU A 430 -20.43 -13.34 -2.55
C GLU A 430 -19.02 -13.93 -2.67
N PHE A 431 -18.45 -14.02 -3.86
CA PHE A 431 -17.07 -14.49 -4.08
C PHE A 431 -16.04 -13.38 -3.89
N ALA A 432 -16.46 -12.13 -3.75
CA ALA A 432 -15.56 -11.02 -3.51
C ALA A 432 -15.08 -10.99 -2.05
N MET A 433 -13.81 -11.32 -1.82
CA MET A 433 -13.18 -11.27 -0.49
C MET A 433 -12.65 -9.86 -0.23
N VAL A 434 -13.54 -8.91 0.07
CA VAL A 434 -13.27 -7.47 0.16
C VAL A 434 -13.92 -6.82 1.36
N VAL A 435 -13.38 -5.67 1.80
CA VAL A 435 -14.07 -4.70 2.67
C VAL A 435 -14.05 -3.35 1.99
N LYS A 436 -15.21 -2.70 1.89
CA LYS A 436 -15.35 -1.42 1.17
C LYS A 436 -14.74 -1.48 -0.25
N GLY A 437 -14.82 -2.65 -0.90
CA GLY A 437 -14.26 -2.88 -2.24
C GLY A 437 -12.77 -3.16 -2.33
N GLN A 438 -12.01 -3.10 -1.23
CA GLN A 438 -10.58 -3.45 -1.22
C GLN A 438 -10.38 -4.89 -0.77
N GLU A 439 -9.60 -5.64 -1.53
CA GLU A 439 -9.33 -7.06 -1.36
C GLU A 439 -8.56 -7.35 -0.06
N PHE A 440 -8.78 -8.54 0.52
CA PHE A 440 -8.08 -8.99 1.71
C PHE A 440 -6.57 -9.07 1.49
N PRO A 441 -5.76 -8.67 2.48
CA PRO A 441 -4.35 -9.06 2.57
C PRO A 441 -4.20 -10.46 3.16
N GLY A 442 -2.96 -10.94 3.25
CA GLY A 442 -2.58 -12.31 3.53
C GLY A 442 -2.85 -12.85 4.94
N TYR A 443 -3.95 -12.46 5.59
CA TYR A 443 -4.31 -12.89 6.94
C TYR A 443 -5.80 -13.21 7.03
N ASP A 444 -6.12 -14.50 7.21
CA ASP A 444 -7.52 -14.95 7.30
C ASP A 444 -8.15 -14.51 8.63
N PRO A 445 -9.26 -13.75 8.59
CA PRO A 445 -9.86 -13.15 9.77
C PRO A 445 -10.55 -14.17 10.70
N ARG A 446 -10.81 -15.41 10.26
CA ARG A 446 -11.39 -16.45 11.08
C ARG A 446 -10.45 -16.95 12.19
N ALA A 447 -9.14 -16.95 11.90
CA ALA A 447 -8.11 -17.27 12.88
C ALA A 447 -7.55 -16.01 13.58
N MET A 448 -7.71 -14.83 12.99
CA MET A 448 -7.14 -13.57 13.44
C MET A 448 -8.25 -12.55 13.71
N GLN A 449 -8.87 -12.64 14.90
CA GLN A 449 -10.07 -11.86 15.26
C GLN A 449 -9.78 -10.34 15.32
N GLY A 450 -8.60 -9.95 15.78
CA GLY A 450 -8.19 -8.54 15.76
C GLY A 450 -8.01 -8.02 14.34
N MET A 451 -7.49 -8.84 13.41
CA MET A 451 -7.43 -8.48 11.99
C MET A 451 -8.83 -8.39 11.38
N ALA A 452 -9.77 -9.26 11.77
CA ALA A 452 -11.17 -9.17 11.37
C ALA A 452 -11.76 -7.78 11.66
N LEU A 453 -11.64 -7.33 12.90
CA LEU A 453 -12.07 -5.99 13.32
C LEU A 453 -11.27 -4.89 12.61
N GLY A 454 -9.96 -5.07 12.48
CA GLY A 454 -9.07 -4.13 11.79
C GLY A 454 -9.45 -3.93 10.32
N TYR A 455 -9.87 -4.98 9.61
CA TYR A 455 -10.35 -4.89 8.22
C TYR A 455 -11.68 -4.18 8.12
N ALA A 456 -12.65 -4.61 8.94
CA ALA A 456 -14.00 -4.02 8.93
C ALA A 456 -13.98 -2.52 9.19
N THR A 457 -13.19 -2.07 10.18
CA THR A 457 -13.12 -0.69 10.64
C THR A 457 -12.09 0.18 9.93
N SER A 458 -11.26 -0.40 9.05
CA SER A 458 -10.27 0.38 8.29
C SER A 458 -10.93 1.43 7.39
N ASN A 459 -10.45 2.66 7.47
CA ASN A 459 -10.98 3.78 6.71
C ASN A 459 -10.73 3.70 5.19
N ARG A 460 -9.80 2.83 4.73
CA ARG A 460 -9.52 2.62 3.30
C ARG A 460 -9.91 1.24 2.76
N GLY A 461 -10.70 0.46 3.51
CA GLY A 461 -11.01 -0.92 3.19
C GLY A 461 -10.01 -1.92 3.79
N ALA A 462 -10.15 -3.23 3.46
CA ALA A 462 -9.32 -4.28 4.06
C ALA A 462 -7.81 -3.98 3.95
N CYS A 463 -7.14 -3.86 5.09
CA CYS A 463 -5.74 -3.48 5.11
C CYS A 463 -5.00 -3.96 6.36
N HIS A 464 -3.90 -4.69 6.17
CA HIS A 464 -3.02 -5.17 7.24
C HIS A 464 -2.09 -4.07 7.79
N LEU A 465 -2.02 -2.89 7.15
CA LEU A 465 -1.16 -1.77 7.53
C LEU A 465 -1.89 -0.66 8.29
N LYS A 466 -3.20 -0.79 8.53
CA LYS A 466 -3.97 0.23 9.26
C LYS A 466 -4.32 -0.17 10.69
N ALA A 467 -4.20 -1.46 11.00
CA ALA A 467 -4.12 -2.04 12.33
C ALA A 467 -3.06 -3.15 12.31
N ALA A 468 -2.48 -3.50 13.44
CA ALA A 468 -1.47 -4.56 13.49
C ALA A 468 -1.56 -5.37 14.79
N PRO A 469 -2.68 -6.04 15.05
CA PRO A 469 -2.89 -6.86 16.26
C PRO A 469 -2.16 -8.21 16.20
N PHE A 470 -1.20 -8.38 15.28
CA PHE A 470 -0.56 -9.66 14.94
C PHE A 470 -0.07 -10.45 16.15
N GLN A 471 0.61 -9.80 17.10
CA GLN A 471 1.19 -10.50 18.24
C GLN A 471 0.12 -11.18 19.09
N ASP A 472 -0.99 -10.48 19.34
CA ASP A 472 -2.10 -11.02 20.11
C ASP A 472 -2.89 -12.06 19.31
N ASP A 473 -3.14 -11.79 18.03
CA ASP A 473 -3.89 -12.70 17.15
C ASP A 473 -3.19 -14.06 16.95
N PHE A 474 -1.85 -14.07 16.85
CA PHE A 474 -1.11 -15.34 16.77
C PHE A 474 -1.09 -16.13 18.09
N GLN A 475 -1.42 -15.49 19.20
CA GLN A 475 -1.46 -16.15 20.52
C GLN A 475 -2.86 -16.61 20.92
N ARG A 476 -3.91 -15.90 20.49
CA ARG A 476 -5.30 -16.11 20.96
C ARG A 476 -6.32 -15.92 19.85
N VAL A 477 -7.07 -16.97 19.54
CA VAL A 477 -8.23 -16.91 18.65
C VAL A 477 -9.48 -16.63 19.50
N THR A 478 -9.66 -15.37 19.94
CA THR A 478 -10.82 -14.90 20.72
C THR A 478 -11.15 -13.48 20.33
N PRO A 479 -12.42 -13.07 20.33
CA PRO A 479 -12.81 -11.67 20.14
C PRO A 479 -12.50 -10.78 21.36
N ASP A 480 -12.30 -11.39 22.55
CA ASP A 480 -12.19 -10.66 23.82
C ASP A 480 -10.98 -9.74 23.87
N GLY A 481 -11.20 -8.45 24.14
CA GLY A 481 -10.18 -7.40 24.26
C GLY A 481 -9.58 -6.92 22.93
N LYS A 482 -10.03 -7.47 21.80
CA LYS A 482 -9.53 -7.07 20.48
C LYS A 482 -9.88 -5.63 20.13
N ALA A 483 -11.04 -5.15 20.58
CA ALA A 483 -11.50 -3.78 20.31
C ALA A 483 -10.45 -2.74 20.74
N LYS A 484 -9.95 -2.86 21.98
CA LYS A 484 -8.91 -1.95 22.49
C LYS A 484 -7.59 -2.08 21.74
N ILE A 485 -7.12 -3.31 21.51
CA ILE A 485 -5.86 -3.58 20.80
C ILE A 485 -5.89 -2.98 19.39
N VAL A 486 -6.99 -3.16 18.68
CA VAL A 486 -7.15 -2.64 17.31
C VAL A 486 -7.19 -1.13 17.32
N LYS A 487 -8.00 -0.50 18.22
CA LYS A 487 -8.06 0.96 18.35
C LYS A 487 -6.69 1.57 18.60
N ASP A 488 -5.99 1.08 19.63
CA ASP A 488 -4.68 1.61 20.03
C ASP A 488 -3.65 1.43 18.90
N SER A 489 -3.68 0.28 18.22
CA SER A 489 -2.82 0.02 17.07
C SER A 489 -3.09 0.95 15.88
N GLN A 490 -4.35 1.26 15.61
CA GLN A 490 -4.76 2.17 14.53
C GLN A 490 -4.25 3.60 14.78
N ASP A 491 -4.37 4.08 16.02
CA ASP A 491 -3.91 5.42 16.41
C ASP A 491 -2.38 5.49 16.34
N TYR A 492 -1.70 4.50 16.89
CA TYR A 492 -0.25 4.43 16.83
C TYR A 492 0.29 4.37 15.39
N ILE A 493 -0.30 3.55 14.52
CA ILE A 493 0.10 3.47 13.12
C ILE A 493 -0.20 4.76 12.37
N ALA A 494 -1.32 5.44 12.66
CA ALA A 494 -1.64 6.72 12.04
C ALA A 494 -0.58 7.79 12.36
N ALA A 495 -0.07 7.79 13.59
CA ALA A 495 1.02 8.66 14.00
C ALA A 495 2.34 8.33 13.28
N ILE A 496 2.73 7.03 13.21
CA ILE A 496 3.94 6.61 12.48
C ILE A 496 3.83 6.96 10.99
N ASP A 497 2.69 6.65 10.35
CA ASP A 497 2.42 6.94 8.94
C ASP A 497 2.48 8.46 8.63
N SER A 498 2.48 9.30 9.64
CA SER A 498 2.57 10.76 9.50
C SER A 498 3.98 11.32 9.78
N SER A 499 4.88 10.51 10.33
CA SER A 499 6.22 10.94 10.73
C SER A 499 7.27 10.99 9.62
N GLY A 500 7.13 10.17 8.58
CA GLY A 500 8.16 9.95 7.54
C GLY A 500 8.93 8.64 7.68
N LEU A 501 8.64 7.85 8.73
CA LEU A 501 9.33 6.60 9.03
C LEU A 501 8.52 5.36 8.59
N CYS A 502 9.21 4.23 8.52
CA CYS A 502 8.61 2.94 8.17
C CYS A 502 8.04 2.24 9.41
N THR A 503 6.84 1.68 9.31
CA THR A 503 6.18 0.93 10.37
C THR A 503 6.92 -0.36 10.79
N PHE A 504 7.86 -0.87 10.01
CA PHE A 504 8.65 -2.05 10.40
C PHE A 504 9.59 -1.79 11.57
N THR A 505 9.94 -0.53 11.84
CA THR A 505 10.73 -0.16 13.01
C THR A 505 10.00 -0.43 14.34
N LYS A 506 8.66 -0.48 14.35
CA LYS A 506 7.86 -0.82 15.55
C LYS A 506 8.14 -2.22 16.11
N ALA A 507 8.78 -3.09 15.33
CA ALA A 507 9.21 -4.40 15.82
C ALA A 507 10.40 -4.32 16.82
N ALA A 508 11.05 -3.16 16.90
CA ALA A 508 12.14 -2.88 17.83
C ALA A 508 11.91 -1.61 18.67
N TRP A 509 11.19 -0.62 18.10
CA TRP A 509 10.91 0.67 18.73
C TRP A 509 9.53 0.71 19.36
N LYS A 510 9.44 1.48 20.45
CA LYS A 510 8.19 1.87 21.11
C LYS A 510 7.76 3.26 20.68
N VAL A 511 6.61 3.73 21.17
CA VAL A 511 6.08 5.07 20.86
C VAL A 511 7.05 6.17 21.24
N ASP A 512 7.74 6.04 22.40
CA ASP A 512 8.75 6.97 22.89
C ASP A 512 9.88 7.18 21.88
N ASP A 513 10.30 6.11 21.19
CA ASP A 513 11.40 6.16 20.22
C ASP A 513 11.05 7.00 18.98
N TYR A 514 9.76 7.10 18.63
CA TYR A 514 9.29 8.00 17.58
C TYR A 514 9.14 9.41 18.10
N ALA A 515 8.54 9.59 19.27
CA ALA A 515 8.34 10.88 19.90
C ALA A 515 9.68 11.62 20.07
N ASP A 516 10.71 10.95 20.60
CA ASP A 516 12.06 11.51 20.78
C ASP A 516 12.68 12.03 19.48
N GLN A 517 12.54 11.26 18.39
CA GLN A 517 13.08 11.66 17.08
C GLN A 517 12.32 12.83 16.47
N ILE A 518 10.99 12.84 16.60
CA ILE A 518 10.13 13.94 16.12
C ILE A 518 10.43 15.20 16.93
N ASP A 519 10.54 15.10 18.26
CA ASP A 519 10.79 16.23 19.15
C ASP A 519 12.18 16.86 18.93
N ALA A 520 13.18 16.04 18.65
CA ALA A 520 14.52 16.54 18.32
C ALA A 520 14.58 17.21 16.93
N ALA A 521 13.78 16.74 15.97
CA ALA A 521 13.74 17.27 14.61
C ALA A 521 12.86 18.51 14.47
N CYS A 522 11.73 18.53 15.21
CA CYS A 522 10.67 19.53 15.10
C CYS A 522 10.73 20.52 16.26
N ASP A 523 10.13 21.68 16.06
CA ASP A 523 9.84 22.63 17.11
C ASP A 523 8.53 22.25 17.83
N GLY A 524 8.51 22.38 19.16
CA GLY A 524 7.35 22.05 19.99
C GLY A 524 7.50 20.73 20.76
N ASP A 525 6.74 20.58 21.85
CA ASP A 525 6.81 19.42 22.74
C ASP A 525 6.07 18.21 22.13
N TRP A 526 6.80 17.29 21.52
CA TRP A 526 6.25 16.08 20.92
C TRP A 526 6.32 14.91 21.91
N THR A 527 5.38 14.91 22.89
CA THR A 527 5.27 13.82 23.86
C THR A 527 4.55 12.59 23.26
N VAL A 528 4.63 11.48 23.96
CA VAL A 528 3.91 10.23 23.61
C VAL A 528 2.40 10.47 23.54
N GLU A 529 1.85 11.16 24.54
CA GLU A 529 0.42 11.46 24.64
C GLU A 529 -0.04 12.30 23.44
N ARG A 530 0.73 13.34 23.10
CA ARG A 530 0.43 14.20 21.95
C ARG A 530 0.49 13.41 20.63
N LEU A 531 1.45 12.49 20.49
CA LEU A 531 1.60 11.67 19.30
C LEU A 531 0.45 10.67 19.15
N LEU A 532 -0.03 10.07 20.23
CA LEU A 532 -1.18 9.15 20.22
C LEU A 532 -2.49 9.90 19.97
N GLU A 533 -2.68 11.08 20.57
CA GLU A 533 -3.84 11.94 20.31
C GLU A 533 -3.89 12.40 18.84
N LEU A 534 -2.72 12.73 18.27
CA LEU A 534 -2.60 13.03 16.84
C LEU A 534 -3.06 11.85 15.98
N GLY A 535 -2.65 10.63 16.32
CA GLY A 535 -3.07 9.42 15.62
C GLY A 535 -4.59 9.21 15.70
N GLU A 536 -5.18 9.40 16.87
CA GLU A 536 -6.64 9.32 17.08
C GLU A 536 -7.38 10.40 16.28
N ARG A 537 -6.86 11.64 16.27
CA ARG A 537 -7.40 12.75 15.47
C ARG A 537 -7.41 12.42 13.97
N ILE A 538 -6.32 11.91 13.46
CA ILE A 538 -6.21 11.51 12.04
C ILE A 538 -7.23 10.43 11.72
N TYR A 539 -7.36 9.41 12.57
CA TYR A 539 -8.29 8.30 12.33
C TYR A 539 -9.74 8.76 12.29
N ASN A 540 -10.11 9.69 13.19
CA ASN A 540 -11.45 10.30 13.20
C ASN A 540 -11.68 11.26 12.01
N LEU A 541 -10.66 12.00 11.56
CA LEU A 541 -10.76 12.83 10.35
C LEU A 541 -11.03 11.97 9.09
N GLU A 542 -10.32 10.86 8.95
CA GLU A 542 -10.57 9.88 7.88
C GLU A 542 -12.00 9.32 7.96
N ARG A 543 -12.50 9.05 9.18
CA ARG A 543 -13.87 8.57 9.39
C ARG A 543 -14.90 9.64 8.98
N LEU A 544 -14.69 10.89 9.35
CA LEU A 544 -15.56 12.01 8.92
C LEU A 544 -15.62 12.14 7.40
N PHE A 545 -14.48 12.04 6.73
CA PHE A 545 -14.44 12.03 5.27
C PHE A 545 -15.31 10.91 4.69
N ASN A 546 -15.17 9.70 5.23
CA ASN A 546 -15.92 8.54 4.74
C ASN A 546 -17.42 8.65 5.05
N ASN A 547 -17.80 9.15 6.26
CA ASN A 547 -19.21 9.39 6.58
C ASN A 547 -19.82 10.40 5.60
N ALA A 548 -19.12 11.51 5.30
CA ALA A 548 -19.56 12.49 4.31
C ALA A 548 -19.61 11.92 2.88
N ALA A 549 -18.75 10.93 2.55
CA ALA A 549 -18.80 10.19 1.29
C ALA A 549 -19.96 9.17 1.22
N GLY A 550 -20.69 8.95 2.34
CA GLY A 550 -21.87 8.10 2.43
C GLY A 550 -21.65 6.74 3.11
N PHE A 551 -20.46 6.47 3.65
CA PHE A 551 -20.17 5.24 4.39
C PHE A 551 -20.71 5.32 5.82
N THR A 552 -21.22 4.19 6.33
CA THR A 552 -21.88 4.08 7.66
C THR A 552 -21.38 2.84 8.39
N ALA A 553 -21.92 2.53 9.56
CA ALA A 553 -21.68 1.28 10.28
C ALA A 553 -21.99 0.02 9.45
N LYS A 554 -22.88 0.11 8.46
CA LYS A 554 -23.23 -1.02 7.59
C LYS A 554 -22.07 -1.46 6.69
N ASP A 555 -21.13 -0.55 6.42
CA ASP A 555 -19.95 -0.80 5.60
C ASP A 555 -18.78 -1.34 6.45
N ASP A 556 -18.88 -1.30 7.78
CA ASP A 556 -17.92 -1.89 8.71
C ASP A 556 -18.23 -3.39 8.91
N THR A 557 -18.14 -4.14 7.82
CA THR A 557 -18.48 -5.57 7.76
C THR A 557 -17.40 -6.36 7.04
N LEU A 558 -17.58 -7.67 6.99
CA LEU A 558 -16.71 -8.64 6.31
C LEU A 558 -17.53 -9.47 5.30
N PRO A 559 -16.89 -10.09 4.30
CA PRO A 559 -17.56 -11.03 3.39
C PRO A 559 -18.28 -12.14 4.17
N LYS A 560 -19.47 -12.52 3.65
CA LYS A 560 -20.31 -13.56 4.27
C LYS A 560 -19.52 -14.86 4.55
N ARG A 561 -18.65 -15.27 3.63
CA ARG A 561 -17.82 -16.48 3.78
C ARG A 561 -17.10 -16.52 5.13
N VAL A 562 -16.39 -15.47 5.50
CA VAL A 562 -15.60 -15.46 6.74
C VAL A 562 -16.43 -15.23 8.00
N LEU A 563 -17.67 -14.71 7.85
CA LEU A 563 -18.62 -14.52 8.95
C LEU A 563 -19.45 -15.77 9.25
N THR A 564 -19.61 -16.69 8.27
CA THR A 564 -20.56 -17.80 8.41
C THR A 564 -19.97 -19.20 8.14
N GLU A 565 -18.85 -19.27 7.41
CA GLU A 565 -18.19 -20.53 7.09
C GLU A 565 -16.98 -20.74 8.02
N PRO A 566 -17.00 -21.71 8.93
CA PRO A 566 -15.89 -21.96 9.85
C PRO A 566 -14.60 -22.31 9.12
N ALA A 567 -13.46 -21.84 9.65
CA ALA A 567 -12.16 -22.23 9.14
C ALA A 567 -11.95 -23.74 9.30
N LYS A 568 -11.36 -24.39 8.28
CA LYS A 568 -11.23 -25.85 8.22
C LYS A 568 -9.98 -26.39 8.92
N GLY A 569 -9.00 -25.53 9.17
CA GLY A 569 -7.70 -25.95 9.72
C GLY A 569 -7.06 -24.93 10.67
N GLY A 570 -5.89 -25.30 11.21
CA GLY A 570 -5.07 -24.45 12.06
C GLY A 570 -5.72 -24.02 13.38
N ALA A 571 -5.22 -22.93 13.95
CA ALA A 571 -5.73 -22.36 15.21
C ALA A 571 -7.18 -21.86 15.11
N GLY A 572 -7.59 -21.43 13.91
CA GLY A 572 -8.95 -20.97 13.64
C GLY A 572 -9.96 -22.07 13.35
N LYS A 573 -9.58 -23.36 13.41
CA LYS A 573 -10.48 -24.47 13.05
C LYS A 573 -11.79 -24.42 13.84
N GLY A 574 -12.91 -24.37 13.11
CA GLY A 574 -14.25 -24.29 13.68
C GLY A 574 -14.70 -22.86 14.06
N HIS A 575 -13.84 -21.86 13.95
CA HIS A 575 -14.16 -20.46 14.21
C HIS A 575 -14.57 -19.73 12.93
N VAL A 576 -15.40 -18.70 13.10
CA VAL A 576 -15.71 -17.66 12.13
C VAL A 576 -15.17 -16.32 12.65
N ALA A 577 -15.18 -15.29 11.85
CA ALA A 577 -14.90 -13.93 12.31
C ALA A 577 -16.09 -13.42 13.15
N GLU A 578 -15.86 -13.20 14.46
CA GLU A 578 -16.90 -12.85 15.44
C GLU A 578 -17.05 -11.32 15.57
N LEU A 579 -17.25 -10.64 14.42
CA LEU A 579 -17.25 -9.18 14.31
C LEU A 579 -18.33 -8.52 15.18
N ASP A 580 -19.50 -9.12 15.27
CA ASP A 580 -20.65 -8.64 16.05
C ASP A 580 -20.37 -8.55 17.57
N LYS A 581 -19.41 -9.34 18.07
CA LYS A 581 -18.96 -9.25 19.47
C LYS A 581 -17.96 -8.13 19.72
N MET A 582 -17.20 -7.73 18.71
CA MET A 582 -16.12 -6.76 18.86
C MET A 582 -16.52 -5.34 18.48
N LEU A 583 -17.39 -5.19 17.49
CA LEU A 583 -17.68 -3.88 16.89
C LEU A 583 -18.39 -2.90 17.85
N PRO A 584 -19.35 -3.32 18.70
CA PRO A 584 -19.97 -2.41 19.67
C PRO A 584 -18.97 -1.83 20.69
N GLU A 585 -18.10 -2.66 21.29
CA GLU A 585 -17.04 -2.22 22.19
C GLU A 585 -16.05 -1.28 21.49
N TYR A 586 -15.71 -1.58 20.23
CA TYR A 586 -14.83 -0.72 19.44
C TYR A 586 -15.42 0.68 19.21
N TYR A 587 -16.72 0.78 18.89
CA TYR A 587 -17.39 2.06 18.72
C TYR A 587 -17.44 2.86 20.02
N GLU A 588 -17.73 2.20 21.14
CA GLU A 588 -17.70 2.83 22.46
C GLU A 588 -16.30 3.39 22.78
N LEU A 589 -15.24 2.60 22.58
CA LEU A 589 -13.85 3.02 22.79
C LEU A 589 -13.41 4.16 21.87
N ARG A 590 -13.97 4.23 20.66
CA ARG A 590 -13.75 5.33 19.71
C ARG A 590 -14.53 6.59 20.05
N GLY A 591 -15.53 6.51 20.93
CA GLY A 591 -16.50 7.57 21.15
C GLY A 591 -17.35 7.82 19.90
N TRP A 592 -17.77 6.73 19.24
CA TRP A 592 -18.65 6.77 18.06
C TRP A 592 -20.06 6.32 18.43
N THR A 593 -21.03 6.78 17.66
CA THR A 593 -22.41 6.31 17.74
C THR A 593 -22.56 4.89 17.21
N PRO A 594 -23.66 4.19 17.47
CA PRO A 594 -23.95 2.89 16.85
C PRO A 594 -23.98 2.91 15.30
N ASP A 595 -24.23 4.09 14.71
CA ASP A 595 -24.19 4.30 13.26
C ASP A 595 -22.77 4.53 12.72
N GLY A 596 -21.76 4.47 13.61
CA GLY A 596 -20.35 4.61 13.26
C GLY A 596 -19.91 6.06 13.01
N GLU A 597 -20.59 7.04 13.58
CA GLU A 597 -20.25 8.46 13.49
C GLU A 597 -19.54 8.92 14.77
N PRO A 598 -18.42 9.67 14.67
CA PRO A 598 -17.81 10.29 15.85
C PRO A 598 -18.78 11.22 16.57
N THR A 599 -18.88 11.08 17.91
CA THR A 599 -19.75 11.95 18.71
C THR A 599 -19.23 13.38 18.78
N THR A 600 -20.12 14.36 19.00
CA THR A 600 -19.75 15.77 19.20
C THR A 600 -18.71 15.94 20.31
N GLN A 601 -18.79 15.14 21.38
CA GLN A 601 -17.80 15.16 22.46
C GLN A 601 -16.40 14.73 21.96
N THR A 602 -16.33 13.66 21.18
CA THR A 602 -15.07 13.18 20.58
C THR A 602 -14.50 14.23 19.61
N LEU A 603 -15.35 14.81 18.76
CA LEU A 603 -14.93 15.83 17.80
C LEU A 603 -14.41 17.09 18.50
N SER A 604 -15.10 17.57 19.52
CA SER A 604 -14.65 18.76 20.29
C SER A 604 -13.32 18.50 21.02
N ARG A 605 -13.16 17.31 21.64
CA ARG A 605 -11.90 16.92 22.32
C ARG A 605 -10.72 16.88 21.35
N LEU A 606 -10.95 16.41 20.14
CA LEU A 606 -9.92 16.27 19.11
C LEU A 606 -9.73 17.52 18.23
N GLY A 607 -10.51 18.60 18.47
CA GLY A 607 -10.45 19.81 17.64
C GLY A 607 -10.89 19.58 16.19
N LEU A 608 -11.92 18.74 16.00
CA LEU A 608 -12.53 18.39 14.71
C LEU A 608 -13.96 18.92 14.55
N ALA A 609 -14.51 19.58 15.61
CA ALA A 609 -15.85 20.16 15.62
C ALA A 609 -15.88 21.50 14.89
#